data_8d722d6126c7a47069510523b70b28f1
#
_entry.id   8d722d6126c7a47069510523b70b28f1
#
_cell.length_a   1.000
_cell.length_b   1.000
_cell.length_c   1.000
_cell.angle_alpha   90.00
_cell.angle_beta   90.00
_cell.angle_gamma   90.00
#
_symmetry.space_group_name_H-M   'P 1'
#
loop_
_entity.id
_entity.type
_entity.pdbx_description
1 polymer ?
#
loop_
_entity_poly.entity_id
_entity_poly.type
_entity_poly.pdbx_seq_one_letter_code
_entity_poly.pdbx_strand_id
1 'polypeptide(L)'
;MHGSETVAAGTGLVVAGIVIFVVAYALIASDKVPKSAVALGGGALMILVGIIDQHHAFEHIDLNVILLLVGMMVLAGIVRHTGAFQALAILAARWTGGDGVRLMLALSLITAVLSAFLDNVTTVILIAPITIFVASRLGLNPVPFFIAEILASNVGGAATLIGDPPNILIASAGDLDFAVFAAHMTPPAVISLVFLLIVMRWMFRSQVVADPERAAALATLNPADSITDRRGMYIGLGVLGLTIFGFLIHGAMGWEPATVAIAGAALLMILTRPDVHKVYNEVEWASVLFFVGLFMMVGGLVVLGVLDAVADFTIELTQGNVGATALLIMWLSAVLSAVVDNIPYTATMLPVVQRLTAEGLNPDNILWWSLAIGADFGGNATIIGASANVILAGISEREGHHIRFVQFMKYGIPVTIMVLIIGTIWVWLRYLLFA
;
A
#
# COMPACT_ATOMS: atom_id res chain seq x y z
N MET A 1 15.94 -27.50 -3.42
CA MET A 1 15.22 -28.69 -3.90
C MET A 1 14.32 -29.17 -2.76
N HIS A 2 13.11 -28.63 -2.67
CA HIS A 2 12.04 -29.20 -1.84
C HIS A 2 10.89 -29.47 -2.79
N GLY A 3 10.70 -30.76 -3.13
CA GLY A 3 9.55 -31.20 -3.88
C GLY A 3 8.31 -30.97 -3.05
N SER A 4 7.38 -30.16 -3.54
CA SER A 4 6.04 -30.05 -3.00
C SER A 4 5.36 -31.41 -3.13
N GLU A 5 5.21 -32.15 -2.03
CA GLU A 5 4.29 -33.26 -1.96
C GLU A 5 2.86 -32.68 -2.06
N THR A 6 2.37 -32.56 -3.29
CA THR A 6 0.95 -32.39 -3.54
C THR A 6 0.28 -33.67 -3.10
N VAL A 7 -0.23 -33.71 -1.88
CA VAL A 7 -1.15 -34.75 -1.43
C VAL A 7 -2.33 -34.67 -2.39
N ALA A 8 -2.68 -35.79 -3.02
CA ALA A 8 -3.90 -35.89 -3.81
C ALA A 8 -5.10 -35.70 -2.85
N ALA A 9 -5.39 -34.41 -2.58
CA ALA A 9 -6.45 -34.02 -1.66
C ALA A 9 -7.78 -34.54 -2.23
N GLY A 10 -8.55 -35.25 -1.43
CA GLY A 10 -9.88 -35.68 -1.85
C GLY A 10 -10.72 -34.45 -2.24
N THR A 11 -11.54 -34.53 -3.29
CA THR A 11 -12.38 -33.44 -3.81
C THR A 11 -13.11 -32.67 -2.70
N GLY A 12 -13.44 -33.31 -1.59
CA GLY A 12 -14.08 -32.71 -0.43
C GLY A 12 -13.21 -31.70 0.30
N LEU A 13 -11.89 -31.93 0.44
CA LEU A 13 -10.95 -30.96 1.06
C LEU A 13 -10.71 -29.76 0.16
N VAL A 14 -10.62 -29.95 -1.15
CA VAL A 14 -10.49 -28.86 -2.11
C VAL A 14 -11.70 -27.93 -2.04
N VAL A 15 -12.92 -28.50 -2.04
CA VAL A 15 -14.16 -27.72 -1.91
C VAL A 15 -14.20 -27.00 -0.55
N ALA A 16 -13.84 -27.67 0.54
CA ALA A 16 -13.80 -27.05 1.87
C ALA A 16 -12.82 -25.89 1.93
N GLY A 17 -11.61 -26.02 1.38
CA GLY A 17 -10.61 -24.95 1.33
C GLY A 17 -11.09 -23.73 0.52
N ILE A 18 -11.66 -23.98 -0.65
CA ILE A 18 -12.23 -22.89 -1.48
C ILE A 18 -13.38 -22.20 -0.73
N VAL A 19 -14.27 -22.94 -0.08
CA VAL A 19 -15.40 -22.36 0.67
C VAL A 19 -14.89 -21.52 1.86
N ILE A 20 -13.93 -22.03 2.66
CA ILE A 20 -13.34 -21.26 3.76
C ILE A 20 -12.75 -19.97 3.23
N PHE A 21 -11.97 -20.03 2.15
CA PHE A 21 -11.33 -18.89 1.56
C PHE A 21 -12.34 -17.87 1.02
N VAL A 22 -13.30 -18.29 0.20
CA VAL A 22 -14.32 -17.41 -0.38
C VAL A 22 -15.18 -16.74 0.69
N VAL A 23 -15.58 -17.50 1.73
CA VAL A 23 -16.34 -16.95 2.86
C VAL A 23 -15.50 -15.92 3.63
N ALA A 24 -14.22 -16.23 3.91
CA ALA A 24 -13.33 -15.31 4.57
C ALA A 24 -13.16 -14.01 3.74
N TYR A 25 -12.95 -14.13 2.42
CA TYR A 25 -12.85 -12.97 1.54
C TYR A 25 -14.15 -12.14 1.48
N ALA A 26 -15.30 -12.79 1.40
CA ALA A 26 -16.58 -12.11 1.43
C ALA A 26 -16.79 -11.34 2.75
N LEU A 27 -16.38 -11.91 3.88
CA LEU A 27 -16.44 -11.25 5.18
C LEU A 27 -15.45 -10.08 5.27
N ILE A 28 -14.21 -10.24 4.77
CA ILE A 28 -13.20 -9.18 4.69
C ILE A 28 -13.73 -8.02 3.83
N ALA A 29 -14.25 -8.32 2.64
CA ALA A 29 -14.81 -7.32 1.73
C ALA A 29 -16.05 -6.61 2.30
N SER A 30 -16.81 -7.26 3.17
CA SER A 30 -17.99 -6.64 3.80
C SER A 30 -17.68 -5.55 4.82
N ASP A 31 -16.45 -5.51 5.34
CA ASP A 31 -15.95 -4.61 6.40
C ASP A 31 -16.80 -4.58 7.69
N LYS A 32 -17.66 -5.61 7.87
CA LYS A 32 -18.54 -5.73 9.05
C LYS A 32 -17.89 -6.44 10.22
N VAL A 33 -16.81 -7.18 9.97
CA VAL A 33 -16.07 -7.96 10.96
C VAL A 33 -14.60 -7.57 10.86
N PRO A 34 -13.85 -7.51 11.98
CA PRO A 34 -12.42 -7.20 11.94
C PRO A 34 -11.68 -8.13 10.98
N LYS A 35 -11.02 -7.57 9.97
CA LYS A 35 -10.32 -8.31 8.91
C LYS A 35 -9.30 -9.31 9.49
N SER A 36 -8.56 -8.90 10.53
CA SER A 36 -7.60 -9.75 11.24
C SER A 36 -8.24 -10.98 11.89
N ALA A 37 -9.40 -10.82 12.52
CA ALA A 37 -10.11 -11.94 13.13
C ALA A 37 -10.61 -12.95 12.08
N VAL A 38 -11.10 -12.44 10.93
CA VAL A 38 -11.54 -13.31 9.83
C VAL A 38 -10.36 -14.06 9.22
N ALA A 39 -9.24 -13.39 8.96
CA ALA A 39 -8.06 -14.03 8.39
C ALA A 39 -7.45 -15.08 9.31
N LEU A 40 -7.26 -14.75 10.60
CA LEU A 40 -6.79 -15.72 11.61
C LEU A 40 -7.74 -16.89 11.76
N GLY A 41 -9.06 -16.63 11.82
CA GLY A 41 -10.08 -17.67 11.90
C GLY A 41 -10.07 -18.59 10.67
N GLY A 42 -9.95 -18.01 9.47
CA GLY A 42 -9.83 -18.76 8.22
C GLY A 42 -8.57 -19.63 8.17
N GLY A 43 -7.42 -19.07 8.53
CA GLY A 43 -6.16 -19.83 8.63
C GLY A 43 -6.23 -20.95 9.65
N ALA A 44 -6.79 -20.69 10.85
CA ALA A 44 -7.00 -21.71 11.87
C ALA A 44 -7.97 -22.82 11.39
N LEU A 45 -9.05 -22.48 10.68
CA LEU A 45 -9.98 -23.45 10.11
C LEU A 45 -9.31 -24.33 9.05
N MET A 46 -8.42 -23.79 8.21
CA MET A 46 -7.64 -24.60 7.26
C MET A 46 -6.84 -25.69 7.97
N ILE A 47 -6.24 -25.38 9.14
CA ILE A 47 -5.50 -26.34 9.95
C ILE A 47 -6.47 -27.35 10.61
N LEU A 48 -7.54 -26.87 11.25
CA LEU A 48 -8.48 -27.71 12.01
C LEU A 48 -9.23 -28.73 11.12
N VAL A 49 -9.50 -28.37 9.87
CA VAL A 49 -10.14 -29.24 8.88
C VAL A 49 -9.13 -30.22 8.25
N GLY A 50 -7.83 -30.02 8.50
CA GLY A 50 -6.77 -30.87 7.98
C GLY A 50 -6.40 -30.61 6.51
N ILE A 51 -6.64 -29.40 6.03
CA ILE A 51 -6.22 -28.96 4.68
C ILE A 51 -4.71 -28.76 4.65
N ILE A 52 -4.17 -28.14 5.67
CA ILE A 52 -2.74 -27.92 5.87
C ILE A 52 -2.40 -28.24 7.32
N ASP A 53 -1.27 -28.87 7.58
CA ASP A 53 -0.82 -29.06 8.95
C ASP A 53 -0.21 -27.78 9.53
N GLN A 54 -0.13 -27.72 10.86
CA GLN A 54 0.32 -26.53 11.57
C GLN A 54 1.75 -26.09 11.18
N HIS A 55 2.66 -27.03 10.97
CA HIS A 55 4.06 -26.73 10.66
C HIS A 55 4.15 -26.04 9.29
N HIS A 56 3.57 -26.65 8.27
CA HIS A 56 3.54 -26.06 6.94
C HIS A 56 2.76 -24.75 6.91
N ALA A 57 1.64 -24.62 7.66
CA ALA A 57 0.90 -23.36 7.73
C ALA A 57 1.78 -22.21 8.27
N PHE A 58 2.63 -22.48 9.26
CA PHE A 58 3.53 -21.48 9.83
C PHE A 58 4.74 -21.19 8.93
N GLU A 59 5.20 -22.17 8.15
CA GLU A 59 6.26 -21.95 7.14
C GLU A 59 5.83 -21.03 6.01
N HIS A 60 4.54 -20.97 5.69
CA HIS A 60 4.01 -20.03 4.71
C HIS A 60 3.96 -18.59 5.21
N ILE A 61 4.13 -18.34 6.52
CA ILE A 61 4.14 -16.97 7.07
C ILE A 61 5.47 -16.30 6.71
N ASP A 62 5.39 -15.28 5.86
CA ASP A 62 6.56 -14.50 5.47
C ASP A 62 6.97 -13.53 6.59
N LEU A 63 7.98 -13.92 7.36
CA LEU A 63 8.51 -13.11 8.45
C LEU A 63 9.24 -11.86 7.95
N ASN A 64 9.79 -11.86 6.73
CA ASN A 64 10.42 -10.67 6.16
C ASN A 64 9.38 -9.57 5.95
N VAL A 65 8.22 -9.91 5.40
CA VAL A 65 7.11 -8.98 5.23
C VAL A 65 6.66 -8.41 6.60
N ILE A 66 6.43 -9.29 7.57
CA ILE A 66 5.94 -8.88 8.90
C ILE A 66 6.94 -7.98 9.62
N LEU A 67 8.21 -8.37 9.68
CA LEU A 67 9.24 -7.63 10.40
C LEU A 67 9.58 -6.30 9.70
N LEU A 68 9.54 -6.27 8.37
CA LEU A 68 9.69 -5.02 7.61
C LEU A 68 8.59 -4.03 7.95
N LEU A 69 7.33 -4.46 7.93
CA LEU A 69 6.18 -3.62 8.29
C LEU A 69 6.30 -3.09 9.73
N VAL A 70 6.54 -3.96 10.70
CA VAL A 70 6.69 -3.57 12.11
C VAL A 70 7.84 -2.57 12.28
N GLY A 71 9.00 -2.83 11.68
CA GLY A 71 10.16 -1.93 11.75
C GLY A 71 9.85 -0.54 11.19
N MET A 72 9.19 -0.48 10.03
CA MET A 72 8.82 0.81 9.41
C MET A 72 7.74 1.54 10.19
N MET A 73 6.73 0.85 10.75
CA MET A 73 5.71 1.46 11.60
C MET A 73 6.32 2.07 12.87
N VAL A 74 7.28 1.39 13.50
CA VAL A 74 8.02 1.91 14.67
C VAL A 74 8.81 3.16 14.29
N LEU A 75 9.55 3.14 13.18
CA LEU A 75 10.32 4.29 12.69
C LEU A 75 9.40 5.50 12.42
N ALA A 76 8.34 5.28 11.67
CA ALA A 76 7.36 6.31 11.33
C ALA A 76 6.66 6.88 12.57
N GLY A 77 6.25 6.01 13.50
CA GLY A 77 5.59 6.40 14.74
C GLY A 77 6.45 7.32 15.61
N ILE A 78 7.74 6.99 15.79
CA ILE A 78 8.66 7.84 16.57
C ILE A 78 8.84 9.21 15.88
N VAL A 79 9.05 9.24 14.57
CA VAL A 79 9.21 10.50 13.81
C VAL A 79 7.93 11.33 13.88
N ARG A 80 6.77 10.70 13.80
CA ARG A 80 5.45 11.34 13.89
C ARG A 80 5.30 12.18 15.16
N HIS A 81 5.69 11.64 16.31
CA HIS A 81 5.55 12.34 17.62
C HIS A 81 6.42 13.58 17.74
N THR A 82 7.40 13.79 16.86
CA THR A 82 8.27 14.98 16.90
C THR A 82 7.61 16.25 16.36
N GLY A 83 6.48 16.13 15.64
CA GLY A 83 5.83 17.24 14.97
C GLY A 83 6.41 17.60 13.60
N ALA A 84 7.35 16.80 13.07
CA ALA A 84 8.01 17.05 11.79
C ALA A 84 7.04 17.16 10.61
N PHE A 85 6.07 16.26 10.52
CA PHE A 85 5.09 16.23 9.44
C PHE A 85 4.09 17.38 9.52
N GLN A 86 3.70 17.78 10.75
CA GLN A 86 2.87 18.96 10.99
C GLN A 86 3.57 20.24 10.52
N ALA A 87 4.86 20.38 10.85
CA ALA A 87 5.66 21.50 10.41
C ALA A 87 5.76 21.58 8.87
N LEU A 88 5.95 20.43 8.20
CA LEU A 88 6.02 20.35 6.74
C LEU A 88 4.71 20.81 6.08
N ALA A 89 3.56 20.44 6.60
CA ALA A 89 2.29 20.84 6.03
C ALA A 89 1.93 22.31 6.30
N ILE A 90 2.29 22.85 7.48
CA ILE A 90 2.16 24.29 7.72
C ILE A 90 3.09 25.07 6.80
N LEU A 91 4.28 24.58 6.53
CA LEU A 91 5.20 25.16 5.56
C LEU A 91 4.58 25.19 4.14
N ALA A 92 3.97 24.09 3.72
CA ALA A 92 3.23 24.02 2.46
C ALA A 92 2.09 25.03 2.39
N ALA A 93 1.31 25.15 3.47
CA ALA A 93 0.22 26.12 3.57
C ALA A 93 0.72 27.57 3.43
N ARG A 94 1.88 27.88 4.01
CA ARG A 94 2.52 29.21 3.84
C ARG A 94 3.00 29.44 2.41
N TRP A 95 3.70 28.47 1.80
CA TRP A 95 4.24 28.62 0.45
C TRP A 95 3.15 28.79 -0.60
N THR A 96 1.99 28.22 -0.37
CA THR A 96 0.84 28.34 -1.27
C THR A 96 0.09 29.67 -1.10
N GLY A 97 0.43 30.46 -0.09
CA GLY A 97 -0.23 31.74 0.20
C GLY A 97 -1.71 31.60 0.55
N GLY A 98 -2.15 30.40 0.99
CA GLY A 98 -3.55 30.10 1.29
C GLY A 98 -4.44 29.89 0.05
N ASP A 99 -3.89 29.84 -1.15
CA ASP A 99 -4.62 29.40 -2.35
C ASP A 99 -5.04 27.95 -2.18
N GLY A 100 -6.35 27.68 -2.11
CA GLY A 100 -6.86 26.36 -1.79
C GLY A 100 -6.49 25.30 -2.83
N VAL A 101 -6.39 25.64 -4.11
CA VAL A 101 -5.97 24.70 -5.17
C VAL A 101 -4.50 24.36 -5.03
N ARG A 102 -3.65 25.38 -4.89
CA ARG A 102 -2.20 25.15 -4.71
C ARG A 102 -1.93 24.36 -3.44
N LEU A 103 -2.66 24.66 -2.37
CA LEU A 103 -2.54 23.94 -1.11
C LEU A 103 -2.95 22.46 -1.26
N MET A 104 -4.07 22.18 -1.89
CA MET A 104 -4.50 20.80 -2.17
C MET A 104 -3.42 20.04 -2.95
N LEU A 105 -2.88 20.64 -4.01
CA LEU A 105 -1.82 20.02 -4.81
C LEU A 105 -0.52 19.81 -4.00
N ALA A 106 -0.15 20.78 -3.16
CA ALA A 106 1.03 20.68 -2.31
C ALA A 106 0.88 19.57 -1.25
N LEU A 107 -0.28 19.49 -0.59
CA LEU A 107 -0.57 18.42 0.38
C LEU A 107 -0.62 17.05 -0.31
N SER A 108 -1.25 16.96 -1.48
CA SER A 108 -1.26 15.71 -2.28
C SER A 108 0.16 15.28 -2.69
N LEU A 109 1.01 16.22 -3.09
CA LEU A 109 2.41 15.92 -3.43
C LEU A 109 3.19 15.45 -2.20
N ILE A 110 3.03 16.12 -1.05
CA ILE A 110 3.64 15.72 0.21
C ILE A 110 3.16 14.32 0.59
N THR A 111 1.87 14.06 0.51
CA THR A 111 1.27 12.74 0.79
C THR A 111 1.86 11.66 -0.11
N ALA A 112 1.99 11.90 -1.42
CA ALA A 112 2.59 10.94 -2.34
C ALA A 112 4.06 10.66 -2.01
N VAL A 113 4.85 11.71 -1.71
CA VAL A 113 6.27 11.54 -1.35
C VAL A 113 6.42 10.80 -0.02
N LEU A 114 5.61 11.14 0.98
CA LEU A 114 5.63 10.42 2.25
C LEU A 114 5.21 8.96 2.09
N SER A 115 4.16 8.71 1.31
CA SER A 115 3.67 7.35 1.05
C SER A 115 4.67 6.48 0.29
N ALA A 116 5.58 7.07 -0.47
CA ALA A 116 6.66 6.31 -1.11
C ALA A 116 7.69 5.75 -0.10
N PHE A 117 7.81 6.34 1.10
CA PHE A 117 8.82 5.97 2.10
C PHE A 117 8.23 5.54 3.45
N LEU A 118 6.94 5.79 3.65
CA LEU A 118 6.13 5.29 4.75
C LEU A 118 4.95 4.55 4.11
N ASP A 119 4.37 3.59 4.79
CA ASP A 119 3.18 2.94 4.24
C ASP A 119 2.02 3.95 4.04
N ASN A 120 1.14 3.64 3.10
CA ASN A 120 0.02 4.51 2.72
C ASN A 120 -0.96 4.76 3.88
N VAL A 121 -1.19 3.78 4.75
CA VAL A 121 -2.05 3.88 5.94
C VAL A 121 -1.46 4.88 6.94
N THR A 122 -0.21 4.69 7.34
CA THR A 122 0.50 5.63 8.23
C THR A 122 0.49 7.04 7.66
N THR A 123 0.73 7.18 6.37
CA THR A 123 0.77 8.49 5.70
C THR A 123 -0.56 9.21 5.78
N VAL A 124 -1.69 8.57 5.49
CA VAL A 124 -3.00 9.24 5.54
C VAL A 124 -3.43 9.58 6.98
N ILE A 125 -3.08 8.74 7.97
CA ILE A 125 -3.30 9.03 9.39
C ILE A 125 -2.51 10.27 9.84
N LEU A 126 -1.30 10.47 9.28
CA LEU A 126 -0.46 11.62 9.58
C LEU A 126 -1.01 12.91 8.98
N ILE A 127 -1.43 12.86 7.72
CA ILE A 127 -1.82 14.06 6.96
C ILE A 127 -3.24 14.51 7.31
N ALA A 128 -4.17 13.60 7.58
CA ALA A 128 -5.57 13.92 7.82
C ALA A 128 -5.83 15.00 8.88
N PRO A 129 -5.25 14.95 10.10
CA PRO A 129 -5.48 16.00 11.11
C PRO A 129 -4.99 17.37 10.65
N ILE A 130 -3.94 17.39 9.84
CA ILE A 130 -3.34 18.61 9.33
C ILE A 130 -4.23 19.22 8.26
N THR A 131 -4.72 18.39 7.35
CA THR A 131 -5.68 18.80 6.31
C THR A 131 -6.96 19.35 6.93
N ILE A 132 -7.51 18.70 7.97
CA ILE A 132 -8.64 19.22 8.74
C ILE A 132 -8.32 20.60 9.33
N PHE A 133 -7.18 20.72 10.01
CA PHE A 133 -6.75 21.99 10.62
C PHE A 133 -6.64 23.10 9.59
N VAL A 134 -5.96 22.87 8.48
CA VAL A 134 -5.73 23.90 7.46
C VAL A 134 -7.01 24.23 6.68
N ALA A 135 -7.81 23.21 6.30
CA ALA A 135 -9.09 23.41 5.63
C ALA A 135 -10.07 24.20 6.50
N SER A 136 -10.18 23.89 7.79
CA SER A 136 -11.03 24.60 8.72
C SER A 136 -10.59 26.07 8.92
N ARG A 137 -9.28 26.34 8.98
CA ARG A 137 -8.74 27.71 9.04
C ARG A 137 -9.07 28.54 7.81
N LEU A 138 -9.09 27.89 6.63
CA LEU A 138 -9.48 28.54 5.38
C LEU A 138 -11.00 28.60 5.16
N GLY A 139 -11.79 27.93 6.00
CA GLY A 139 -13.23 27.79 5.83
C GLY A 139 -13.61 26.93 4.63
N LEU A 140 -12.75 25.98 4.26
CA LEU A 140 -12.93 25.07 3.15
C LEU A 140 -13.47 23.71 3.61
N ASN A 141 -14.21 23.03 2.72
CA ASN A 141 -14.58 21.65 2.92
C ASN A 141 -13.32 20.76 2.74
N PRO A 142 -12.94 19.91 3.71
CA PRO A 142 -11.76 19.04 3.60
C PRO A 142 -11.95 17.85 2.63
N VAL A 143 -13.18 17.49 2.25
CA VAL A 143 -13.46 16.30 1.40
C VAL A 143 -12.69 16.31 0.07
N PRO A 144 -12.60 17.41 -0.70
CA PRO A 144 -11.77 17.45 -1.91
C PRO A 144 -10.30 17.17 -1.65
N PHE A 145 -9.76 17.68 -0.53
CA PHE A 145 -8.38 17.43 -0.11
C PHE A 145 -8.18 15.96 0.21
N PHE A 146 -9.05 15.37 1.01
CA PHE A 146 -8.98 13.96 1.37
C PHE A 146 -9.03 13.04 0.16
N ILE A 147 -9.93 13.28 -0.79
CA ILE A 147 -9.98 12.48 -2.02
C ILE A 147 -8.67 12.60 -2.80
N ALA A 148 -8.13 13.82 -2.94
CA ALA A 148 -6.87 14.04 -3.63
C ALA A 148 -5.68 13.38 -2.91
N GLU A 149 -5.64 13.43 -1.57
CA GLU A 149 -4.60 12.81 -0.74
C GLU A 149 -4.65 11.28 -0.77
N ILE A 150 -5.85 10.68 -0.73
CA ILE A 150 -6.03 9.22 -0.89
C ILE A 150 -5.43 8.77 -2.22
N LEU A 151 -5.86 9.39 -3.31
CA LEU A 151 -5.41 9.03 -4.65
C LEU A 151 -3.90 9.25 -4.82
N ALA A 152 -3.37 10.31 -4.23
CA ALA A 152 -1.94 10.62 -4.24
C ALA A 152 -1.12 9.65 -3.36
N SER A 153 -1.67 9.20 -2.23
CA SER A 153 -1.05 8.22 -1.35
C SER A 153 -0.86 6.88 -2.06
N ASN A 154 -1.91 6.36 -2.71
CA ASN A 154 -1.81 5.09 -3.43
C ASN A 154 -0.85 5.17 -4.63
N VAL A 155 -0.89 6.28 -5.40
CA VAL A 155 0.05 6.48 -6.52
C VAL A 155 1.48 6.63 -6.03
N GLY A 156 1.71 7.36 -4.92
CA GLY A 156 3.02 7.53 -4.30
C GLY A 156 3.53 6.23 -3.69
N GLY A 157 2.66 5.49 -2.99
CA GLY A 157 2.97 4.18 -2.40
C GLY A 157 3.43 3.15 -3.42
N ALA A 158 2.85 3.17 -4.61
CA ALA A 158 3.28 2.30 -5.73
C ALA A 158 4.73 2.53 -6.18
N ALA A 159 5.36 3.65 -5.82
CA ALA A 159 6.69 4.01 -6.31
C ALA A 159 7.82 3.15 -5.73
N THR A 160 7.68 2.61 -4.54
CA THR A 160 8.72 1.87 -3.83
C THR A 160 8.17 0.61 -3.16
N LEU A 161 9.08 -0.25 -2.76
CA LEU A 161 8.77 -1.51 -2.07
C LEU A 161 8.04 -1.30 -0.75
N ILE A 162 8.35 -0.24 0.01
CA ILE A 162 7.80 0.01 1.34
C ILE A 162 6.56 0.91 1.35
N GLY A 163 6.22 1.50 0.22
CA GLY A 163 5.15 2.50 0.15
C GLY A 163 3.73 1.94 0.20
N ASP A 164 3.54 0.67 -0.19
CA ASP A 164 2.26 -0.03 -0.06
C ASP A 164 2.54 -1.50 0.30
N PRO A 165 1.80 -2.12 1.25
CA PRO A 165 2.01 -3.52 1.65
C PRO A 165 2.01 -4.55 0.50
N PRO A 166 1.19 -4.44 -0.55
CA PRO A 166 1.30 -5.31 -1.72
C PRO A 166 2.70 -5.37 -2.33
N ASN A 167 3.42 -4.25 -2.35
CA ASN A 167 4.76 -4.17 -2.93
C ASN A 167 5.78 -4.97 -2.11
N ILE A 168 5.64 -4.95 -0.78
CA ILE A 168 6.47 -5.76 0.12
C ILE A 168 6.25 -7.25 -0.17
N LEU A 169 4.99 -7.66 -0.33
CA LEU A 169 4.62 -9.04 -0.67
C LEU A 169 5.20 -9.46 -2.01
N ILE A 170 5.05 -8.63 -3.05
CA ILE A 170 5.55 -8.88 -4.40
C ILE A 170 7.08 -8.98 -4.40
N ALA A 171 7.76 -8.06 -3.71
CA ALA A 171 9.20 -8.05 -3.66
C ALA A 171 9.76 -9.27 -2.93
N SER A 172 9.15 -9.68 -1.81
CA SER A 172 9.54 -10.91 -1.11
C SER A 172 9.32 -12.15 -1.98
N ALA A 173 8.15 -12.31 -2.60
CA ALA A 173 7.82 -13.47 -3.42
C ALA A 173 8.62 -13.55 -4.73
N GLY A 174 9.03 -12.40 -5.27
CA GLY A 174 9.79 -12.27 -6.52
C GLY A 174 11.31 -12.15 -6.32
N ASP A 175 11.80 -12.17 -5.08
CA ASP A 175 13.22 -11.93 -4.74
C ASP A 175 13.75 -10.62 -5.36
N LEU A 176 12.98 -9.53 -5.17
CA LEU A 176 13.25 -8.24 -5.80
C LEU A 176 13.86 -7.27 -4.81
N ASP A 177 15.05 -6.78 -5.12
CA ASP A 177 15.72 -5.74 -4.34
C ASP A 177 14.95 -4.41 -4.36
N PHE A 178 15.06 -3.62 -3.28
CA PHE A 178 14.48 -2.28 -3.19
C PHE A 178 14.88 -1.38 -4.37
N ALA A 179 16.16 -1.37 -4.73
CA ALA A 179 16.65 -0.53 -5.82
C ALA A 179 16.08 -0.98 -7.18
N VAL A 180 15.99 -2.28 -7.42
CA VAL A 180 15.37 -2.87 -8.61
C VAL A 180 13.87 -2.51 -8.63
N PHE A 181 13.16 -2.72 -7.53
CA PHE A 181 11.75 -2.37 -7.44
C PHE A 181 11.51 -0.88 -7.74
N ALA A 182 12.26 0.01 -7.08
CA ALA A 182 12.15 1.45 -7.29
C ALA A 182 12.50 1.86 -8.74
N ALA A 183 13.51 1.25 -9.37
CA ALA A 183 13.87 1.56 -10.75
C ALA A 183 12.77 1.20 -11.77
N HIS A 184 11.92 0.22 -11.46
CA HIS A 184 10.84 -0.23 -12.32
C HIS A 184 9.51 0.45 -12.01
N MET A 185 9.21 0.74 -10.74
CA MET A 185 7.90 1.27 -10.30
C MET A 185 7.88 2.79 -10.11
N THR A 186 9.00 3.42 -9.72
CA THR A 186 9.04 4.89 -9.54
C THR A 186 8.71 5.68 -10.83
N PRO A 187 9.23 5.32 -12.03
CA PRO A 187 8.92 6.09 -13.23
C PRO A 187 7.42 6.13 -13.57
N PRO A 188 6.69 5.02 -13.67
CA PRO A 188 5.25 5.06 -13.94
C PRO A 188 4.47 5.73 -12.80
N ALA A 189 4.88 5.60 -11.54
CA ALA A 189 4.25 6.28 -10.40
C ALA A 189 4.44 7.81 -10.49
N VAL A 190 5.63 8.30 -10.82
CA VAL A 190 5.89 9.74 -10.99
C VAL A 190 5.10 10.32 -12.16
N ILE A 191 5.08 9.62 -13.31
CA ILE A 191 4.27 10.05 -14.45
C ILE A 191 2.79 10.10 -14.06
N SER A 192 2.28 9.06 -13.40
CA SER A 192 0.91 8.99 -12.90
C SER A 192 0.60 10.10 -11.91
N LEU A 193 1.52 10.43 -11.01
CA LEU A 193 1.36 11.53 -10.04
C LEU A 193 1.25 12.88 -10.73
N VAL A 194 2.09 13.15 -11.73
CA VAL A 194 2.01 14.42 -12.50
C VAL A 194 0.63 14.56 -13.15
N PHE A 195 0.16 13.52 -13.83
CA PHE A 195 -1.17 13.54 -14.45
C PHE A 195 -2.29 13.63 -13.40
N LEU A 196 -2.16 12.93 -12.27
CA LEU A 196 -3.09 13.02 -11.15
C LEU A 196 -3.23 14.46 -10.65
N LEU A 197 -2.12 15.15 -10.40
CA LEU A 197 -2.13 16.53 -9.91
C LEU A 197 -2.81 17.50 -10.93
N ILE A 198 -2.58 17.28 -12.23
CA ILE A 198 -3.24 18.05 -13.30
C ILE A 198 -4.76 17.79 -13.27
N VAL A 199 -5.16 16.53 -13.19
CA VAL A 199 -6.59 16.14 -13.15
C VAL A 199 -7.26 16.68 -11.88
N MET A 200 -6.63 16.55 -10.70
CA MET A 200 -7.16 17.08 -9.44
C MET A 200 -7.34 18.59 -9.47
N ARG A 201 -6.36 19.33 -10.03
CA ARG A 201 -6.50 20.76 -10.26
C ARG A 201 -7.75 21.10 -11.07
N TRP A 202 -7.99 20.36 -12.15
CA TRP A 202 -9.15 20.60 -13.01
C TRP A 202 -10.48 20.24 -12.32
N MET A 203 -10.53 19.12 -11.62
CA MET A 203 -11.73 18.59 -10.99
C MET A 203 -12.18 19.40 -9.77
N PHE A 204 -11.25 19.89 -8.95
CA PHE A 204 -11.57 20.52 -7.66
C PHE A 204 -11.39 22.03 -7.61
N ARG A 205 -10.91 22.68 -8.69
CA ARG A 205 -10.62 24.14 -8.69
C ARG A 205 -11.78 25.02 -8.23
N SER A 206 -13.03 24.63 -8.48
CA SER A 206 -14.22 25.39 -8.07
C SER A 206 -14.69 25.07 -6.64
N GLN A 207 -14.19 24.01 -6.03
CA GLN A 207 -14.62 23.52 -4.71
C GLN A 207 -13.69 24.00 -3.58
N VAL A 208 -12.47 24.42 -3.91
CA VAL A 208 -11.43 24.80 -2.93
C VAL A 208 -11.03 26.26 -3.07
N VAL A 209 -11.99 27.15 -3.22
CA VAL A 209 -11.77 28.60 -3.30
C VAL A 209 -11.75 29.17 -1.88
N ALA A 210 -10.56 29.60 -1.43
CA ALA A 210 -10.37 30.16 -0.10
C ALA A 210 -10.73 31.66 -0.04
N ASP A 211 -11.17 32.11 1.12
CA ASP A 211 -11.36 33.51 1.44
C ASP A 211 -9.98 34.20 1.60
N PRO A 212 -9.70 35.34 0.91
CA PRO A 212 -8.42 36.03 0.98
C PRO A 212 -8.01 36.44 2.40
N GLU A 213 -8.96 36.87 3.25
CA GLU A 213 -8.66 37.25 4.63
C GLU A 213 -8.19 36.05 5.47
N ARG A 214 -8.85 34.92 5.31
CA ARG A 214 -8.47 33.65 5.98
C ARG A 214 -7.15 33.10 5.46
N ALA A 215 -6.89 33.26 4.15
CA ALA A 215 -5.63 32.88 3.53
C ALA A 215 -4.45 33.68 4.13
N ALA A 216 -4.64 35.00 4.32
CA ALA A 216 -3.63 35.88 4.95
C ALA A 216 -3.34 35.47 6.41
N ALA A 217 -4.37 35.05 7.18
CA ALA A 217 -4.20 34.59 8.55
C ALA A 217 -3.38 33.27 8.62
N LEU A 218 -3.50 32.41 7.63
CA LEU A 218 -2.72 31.17 7.57
C LEU A 218 -1.22 31.42 7.35
N ALA A 219 -0.87 32.46 6.61
CA ALA A 219 0.52 32.86 6.35
C ALA A 219 1.27 33.29 7.63
N THR A 220 0.56 33.62 8.72
CA THR A 220 1.15 34.01 10.01
C THR A 220 1.57 32.81 10.88
N LEU A 221 1.11 31.59 10.55
CA LEU A 221 1.48 30.40 11.31
C LEU A 221 2.98 30.11 11.17
N ASN A 222 3.61 29.78 12.30
CA ASN A 222 5.02 29.42 12.31
C ASN A 222 5.17 27.88 12.34
N PRO A 223 5.74 27.23 11.29
CA PRO A 223 5.94 25.79 11.27
C PRO A 223 6.73 25.26 12.46
N ALA A 224 7.64 26.09 13.02
CA ALA A 224 8.47 25.70 14.15
C ALA A 224 7.68 25.47 15.44
N ASP A 225 6.49 26.05 15.58
CA ASP A 225 5.63 25.89 16.77
C ASP A 225 4.97 24.51 16.82
N SER A 226 4.94 23.79 15.70
CA SER A 226 4.43 22.41 15.62
C SER A 226 5.47 21.37 16.00
N ILE A 227 6.75 21.74 16.10
CA ILE A 227 7.83 20.83 16.46
C ILE A 227 7.87 20.71 17.97
N THR A 228 7.44 19.54 18.46
CA THR A 228 7.40 19.23 19.90
C THR A 228 8.75 18.78 20.45
N ASP A 229 9.53 18.05 19.63
CA ASP A 229 10.86 17.57 19.96
C ASP A 229 11.84 17.77 18.80
N ARG A 230 12.61 18.86 18.83
CA ARG A 230 13.59 19.16 17.78
C ARG A 230 14.73 18.15 17.72
N ARG A 231 15.19 17.65 18.87
CA ARG A 231 16.28 16.69 18.92
C ARG A 231 15.82 15.34 18.36
N GLY A 232 14.68 14.86 18.82
CA GLY A 232 14.04 13.64 18.30
C GLY A 232 13.77 13.72 16.82
N MET A 233 13.33 14.89 16.30
CA MET A 233 13.11 15.12 14.89
C MET A 233 14.39 14.93 14.05
N TYR A 234 15.50 15.58 14.41
CA TYR A 234 16.74 15.45 13.65
C TYR A 234 17.32 14.04 13.72
N ILE A 235 17.28 13.40 14.89
CA ILE A 235 17.70 12.00 15.04
C ILE A 235 16.79 11.10 14.22
N GLY A 236 15.46 11.27 14.33
CA GLY A 236 14.48 10.47 13.63
C GLY A 236 14.61 10.55 12.11
N LEU A 237 14.69 11.77 11.57
CA LEU A 237 14.89 11.97 10.12
C LEU A 237 16.26 11.46 9.67
N GLY A 238 17.30 11.59 10.48
CA GLY A 238 18.63 11.05 10.19
C GLY A 238 18.64 9.52 10.13
N VAL A 239 18.02 8.86 11.12
CA VAL A 239 17.91 7.39 11.14
C VAL A 239 16.99 6.88 10.03
N LEU A 240 15.87 7.57 9.75
CA LEU A 240 15.01 7.22 8.62
C LEU A 240 15.78 7.32 7.29
N GLY A 241 16.54 8.40 7.08
CA GLY A 241 17.41 8.56 5.92
C GLY A 241 18.47 7.46 5.81
N LEU A 242 19.09 7.08 6.95
CA LEU A 242 20.04 5.96 7.00
C LEU A 242 19.37 4.62 6.67
N THR A 243 18.14 4.40 7.14
CA THR A 243 17.36 3.19 6.84
C THR A 243 17.02 3.13 5.35
N ILE A 244 16.58 4.24 4.74
CA ILE A 244 16.34 4.32 3.29
C ILE A 244 17.63 4.06 2.51
N PHE A 245 18.76 4.62 2.96
CA PHE A 245 20.06 4.31 2.35
C PHE A 245 20.41 2.82 2.50
N GLY A 246 20.13 2.23 3.66
CA GLY A 246 20.27 0.79 3.89
C GLY A 246 19.45 -0.04 2.90
N PHE A 247 18.21 0.37 2.60
CA PHE A 247 17.40 -0.27 1.57
C PHE A 247 17.98 -0.15 0.15
N LEU A 248 18.67 0.93 -0.18
CA LEU A 248 19.30 1.05 -1.50
C LEU A 248 20.49 0.11 -1.69
N ILE A 249 21.16 -0.29 -0.62
CA ILE A 249 22.36 -1.12 -0.68
C ILE A 249 22.15 -2.55 -0.20
N HIS A 250 20.98 -2.90 0.35
CA HIS A 250 20.73 -4.19 1.02
C HIS A 250 21.02 -5.39 0.10
N GLY A 251 20.60 -5.33 -1.17
CA GLY A 251 20.84 -6.39 -2.15
C GLY A 251 22.32 -6.63 -2.39
N ALA A 252 23.12 -5.56 -2.54
CA ALA A 252 24.58 -5.67 -2.70
C ALA A 252 25.28 -6.24 -1.45
N MET A 253 24.68 -6.07 -0.27
CA MET A 253 25.20 -6.56 1.01
C MET A 253 24.68 -7.95 1.38
N GLY A 254 23.71 -8.48 0.64
CA GLY A 254 23.03 -9.74 0.95
C GLY A 254 22.16 -9.67 2.21
N TRP A 255 21.62 -8.50 2.53
CA TRP A 255 20.72 -8.30 3.66
C TRP A 255 19.27 -8.35 3.23
N GLU A 256 18.40 -8.85 4.09
CA GLU A 256 16.97 -8.77 3.90
C GLU A 256 16.45 -7.36 4.24
N PRO A 257 15.44 -6.82 3.53
CA PRO A 257 14.80 -5.55 3.87
C PRO A 257 14.32 -5.48 5.32
N ALA A 258 13.78 -6.57 5.85
CA ALA A 258 13.35 -6.69 7.25
C ALA A 258 14.49 -6.38 8.23
N THR A 259 15.69 -6.89 7.96
CA THR A 259 16.87 -6.65 8.80
C THR A 259 17.22 -5.17 8.87
N VAL A 260 17.16 -4.47 7.74
CA VAL A 260 17.44 -3.04 7.64
C VAL A 260 16.39 -2.23 8.43
N ALA A 261 15.11 -2.56 8.27
CA ALA A 261 14.02 -1.88 8.97
C ALA A 261 14.10 -2.06 10.50
N ILE A 262 14.29 -3.29 10.97
CA ILE A 262 14.41 -3.59 12.40
C ILE A 262 15.67 -2.95 12.99
N ALA A 263 16.80 -2.98 12.29
CA ALA A 263 18.04 -2.32 12.75
C ALA A 263 17.84 -0.80 12.87
N GLY A 264 17.17 -0.17 11.89
CA GLY A 264 16.81 1.25 11.93
C GLY A 264 15.89 1.58 13.10
N ALA A 265 14.82 0.78 13.30
CA ALA A 265 13.88 0.94 14.40
C ALA A 265 14.58 0.81 15.76
N ALA A 266 15.38 -0.23 15.94
CA ALA A 266 16.16 -0.44 17.17
C ALA A 266 17.14 0.71 17.44
N LEU A 267 17.88 1.15 16.43
CA LEU A 267 18.79 2.29 16.52
C LEU A 267 18.04 3.56 16.95
N LEU A 268 16.89 3.85 16.32
CA LEU A 268 16.10 5.04 16.67
C LEU A 268 15.57 4.96 18.10
N MET A 269 15.06 3.81 18.55
CA MET A 269 14.61 3.60 19.93
C MET A 269 15.75 3.79 20.93
N ILE A 270 16.96 3.30 20.65
CA ILE A 270 18.13 3.45 21.52
C ILE A 270 18.54 4.91 21.64
N LEU A 271 18.57 5.66 20.54
CA LEU A 271 19.01 7.05 20.49
C LEU A 271 18.00 8.04 21.11
N THR A 272 16.70 7.79 20.90
CA THR A 272 15.63 8.70 21.36
C THR A 272 15.04 8.29 22.70
N ARG A 273 15.20 7.00 23.10
CA ARG A 273 14.66 6.42 24.33
C ARG A 273 13.19 6.79 24.57
N PRO A 274 12.32 6.54 23.61
CA PRO A 274 10.91 6.87 23.74
C PRO A 274 10.23 5.94 24.76
N ASP A 275 9.03 6.31 25.19
CA ASP A 275 8.17 5.39 25.91
C ASP A 275 7.80 4.20 25.02
N VAL A 276 8.31 3.02 25.35
CA VAL A 276 8.17 1.79 24.54
C VAL A 276 6.71 1.40 24.35
N HIS A 277 5.86 1.63 25.36
CA HIS A 277 4.43 1.34 25.24
C HIS A 277 3.76 2.23 24.19
N LYS A 278 4.13 3.52 24.14
CA LYS A 278 3.62 4.42 23.11
C LYS A 278 4.07 4.02 21.72
N VAL A 279 5.34 3.62 21.57
CA VAL A 279 5.90 3.17 20.30
C VAL A 279 5.18 1.90 19.79
N TYR A 280 4.95 0.92 20.65
CA TYR A 280 4.28 -0.31 20.27
C TYR A 280 2.78 -0.10 19.94
N ASN A 281 2.16 0.94 20.50
CA ASN A 281 0.80 1.34 20.11
C ASN A 281 0.73 2.00 18.73
N GLU A 282 1.87 2.44 18.16
CA GLU A 282 1.93 2.93 16.78
C GLU A 282 1.95 1.78 15.76
N VAL A 283 2.29 0.56 16.19
CA VAL A 283 2.25 -0.62 15.33
C VAL A 283 0.79 -1.02 15.12
N GLU A 284 0.39 -1.09 13.88
CA GLU A 284 -0.96 -1.53 13.49
C GLU A 284 -1.08 -3.05 13.59
N TRP A 285 -1.19 -3.55 14.82
CA TRP A 285 -1.27 -4.99 15.11
C TRP A 285 -2.40 -5.70 14.38
N ALA A 286 -3.47 -5.00 14.04
CA ALA A 286 -4.57 -5.55 13.25
C ALA A 286 -4.08 -5.97 11.86
N SER A 287 -3.27 -5.15 11.20
CA SER A 287 -2.67 -5.48 9.90
C SER A 287 -1.64 -6.61 10.02
N VAL A 288 -0.78 -6.58 11.05
CA VAL A 288 0.20 -7.66 11.28
C VAL A 288 -0.50 -9.02 11.44
N LEU A 289 -1.52 -9.10 12.31
CA LEU A 289 -2.28 -10.33 12.53
C LEU A 289 -3.11 -10.73 11.31
N PHE A 290 -3.58 -9.76 10.54
CA PHE A 290 -4.23 -10.02 9.27
C PHE A 290 -3.30 -10.75 8.29
N PHE A 291 -2.06 -10.29 8.14
CA PHE A 291 -1.06 -10.96 7.29
C PHE A 291 -0.77 -12.38 7.74
N VAL A 292 -0.61 -12.62 9.05
CA VAL A 292 -0.41 -13.97 9.58
C VAL A 292 -1.52 -14.91 9.13
N GLY A 293 -2.78 -14.53 9.36
CA GLY A 293 -3.93 -15.35 8.96
C GLY A 293 -4.06 -15.54 7.45
N LEU A 294 -3.77 -14.47 6.69
CA LEU A 294 -3.82 -14.49 5.24
C LEU A 294 -2.80 -15.46 4.63
N PHE A 295 -1.55 -15.42 5.10
CA PHE A 295 -0.50 -16.36 4.67
C PHE A 295 -0.89 -17.82 4.94
N MET A 296 -1.47 -18.11 6.11
CA MET A 296 -1.96 -19.44 6.44
C MET A 296 -3.09 -19.90 5.49
N MET A 297 -4.04 -19.02 5.16
CA MET A 297 -5.12 -19.34 4.21
C MET A 297 -4.59 -19.57 2.79
N VAL A 298 -3.68 -18.72 2.32
CA VAL A 298 -3.07 -18.86 0.98
C VAL A 298 -2.24 -20.12 0.92
N GLY A 299 -1.47 -20.44 1.97
CA GLY A 299 -0.74 -21.71 2.10
C GLY A 299 -1.66 -22.94 1.95
N GLY A 300 -2.85 -22.89 2.56
CA GLY A 300 -3.86 -23.94 2.37
C GLY A 300 -4.31 -24.10 0.91
N LEU A 301 -4.50 -22.99 0.16
CA LEU A 301 -4.86 -23.06 -1.27
C LEU A 301 -3.70 -23.58 -2.13
N VAL A 302 -2.45 -23.26 -1.77
CA VAL A 302 -1.25 -23.79 -2.45
C VAL A 302 -1.19 -25.30 -2.32
N VAL A 303 -1.32 -25.83 -1.10
CA VAL A 303 -1.30 -27.28 -0.83
C VAL A 303 -2.42 -28.02 -1.58
N LEU A 304 -3.57 -27.39 -1.75
CA LEU A 304 -4.70 -27.94 -2.50
C LEU A 304 -4.54 -27.86 -4.04
N GLY A 305 -3.50 -27.20 -4.56
CA GLY A 305 -3.29 -27.00 -6.00
C GLY A 305 -4.30 -26.06 -6.67
N VAL A 306 -5.08 -25.31 -5.88
CA VAL A 306 -6.10 -24.38 -6.42
C VAL A 306 -5.44 -23.26 -7.21
N LEU A 307 -4.32 -22.73 -6.70
CA LEU A 307 -3.62 -21.62 -7.35
C LEU A 307 -2.85 -22.05 -8.60
N ASP A 308 -2.41 -23.31 -8.64
CA ASP A 308 -1.85 -23.92 -9.86
C ASP A 308 -2.91 -23.99 -10.96
N ALA A 309 -4.15 -24.41 -10.62
CA ALA A 309 -5.25 -24.43 -11.59
C ALA A 309 -5.59 -23.02 -12.14
N VAL A 310 -5.46 -21.96 -11.32
CA VAL A 310 -5.63 -20.59 -11.77
C VAL A 310 -4.50 -20.17 -12.74
N ALA A 311 -3.27 -20.58 -12.46
CA ALA A 311 -2.13 -20.34 -13.34
C ALA A 311 -2.30 -21.06 -14.69
N ASP A 312 -2.67 -22.35 -14.66
CA ASP A 312 -2.89 -23.15 -15.87
C ASP A 312 -4.03 -22.55 -16.73
N PHE A 313 -5.14 -22.14 -16.11
CA PHE A 313 -6.21 -21.43 -16.80
C PHE A 313 -5.73 -20.11 -17.42
N THR A 314 -4.86 -19.37 -16.73
CA THR A 314 -4.26 -18.13 -17.25
C THR A 314 -3.39 -18.42 -18.49
N ILE A 315 -2.60 -19.49 -18.46
CA ILE A 315 -1.77 -19.93 -19.60
C ILE A 315 -2.66 -20.29 -20.80
N GLU A 316 -3.71 -21.06 -20.55
CA GLU A 316 -4.66 -21.45 -21.62
C GLU A 316 -5.33 -20.22 -22.24
N LEU A 317 -5.81 -19.29 -21.40
CA LEU A 317 -6.52 -18.09 -21.86
C LEU A 317 -5.60 -17.17 -22.68
N THR A 318 -4.34 -17.04 -22.30
CA THR A 318 -3.36 -16.17 -22.96
C THR A 318 -2.54 -16.89 -24.03
N GLN A 319 -2.75 -18.20 -24.19
CA GLN A 319 -2.00 -19.07 -25.11
C GLN A 319 -0.47 -18.98 -24.87
N GLY A 320 -0.06 -18.76 -23.64
CA GLY A 320 1.35 -18.59 -23.26
C GLY A 320 1.99 -17.30 -23.78
N ASN A 321 1.21 -16.34 -24.25
CA ASN A 321 1.76 -15.04 -24.70
C ASN A 321 2.08 -14.15 -23.51
N VAL A 322 3.36 -13.82 -23.32
CA VAL A 322 3.86 -13.00 -22.21
C VAL A 322 3.15 -11.64 -22.10
N GLY A 323 3.00 -10.93 -23.22
CA GLY A 323 2.36 -9.61 -23.24
C GLY A 323 0.88 -9.68 -22.86
N ALA A 324 0.15 -10.67 -23.40
CA ALA A 324 -1.25 -10.89 -23.04
C ALA A 324 -1.40 -11.27 -21.57
N THR A 325 -0.52 -12.13 -21.04
CA THR A 325 -0.50 -12.53 -19.64
C THR A 325 -0.23 -11.33 -18.71
N ALA A 326 0.77 -10.51 -19.04
CA ALA A 326 1.11 -9.31 -18.26
C ALA A 326 -0.06 -8.31 -18.22
N LEU A 327 -0.68 -8.04 -19.35
CA LEU A 327 -1.83 -7.13 -19.43
C LEU A 327 -3.06 -7.71 -18.73
N LEU A 328 -3.33 -9.01 -18.87
CA LEU A 328 -4.42 -9.69 -18.17
C LEU A 328 -4.23 -9.56 -16.65
N ILE A 329 -3.03 -9.88 -16.13
CA ILE A 329 -2.72 -9.74 -14.70
C ILE A 329 -2.92 -8.30 -14.26
N MET A 330 -2.38 -7.31 -14.97
CA MET A 330 -2.48 -5.90 -14.59
C MET A 330 -3.95 -5.43 -14.50
N TRP A 331 -4.73 -5.63 -15.56
CA TRP A 331 -6.10 -5.12 -15.59
C TRP A 331 -7.06 -5.90 -14.71
N LEU A 332 -6.88 -7.24 -14.62
CA LEU A 332 -7.67 -8.07 -13.71
C LEU A 332 -7.35 -7.70 -12.24
N SER A 333 -6.05 -7.50 -11.93
CA SER A 333 -5.62 -7.05 -10.61
C SER A 333 -6.26 -5.72 -10.23
N ALA A 334 -6.33 -4.78 -11.16
CA ALA A 334 -6.93 -3.49 -10.90
C ALA A 334 -8.45 -3.58 -10.64
N VAL A 335 -9.16 -4.41 -11.39
CA VAL A 335 -10.60 -4.61 -11.18
C VAL A 335 -10.87 -5.30 -9.86
N LEU A 336 -10.11 -6.34 -9.53
CA LEU A 336 -10.32 -7.10 -8.29
C LEU A 336 -9.86 -6.32 -7.07
N SER A 337 -8.74 -5.60 -7.14
CA SER A 337 -8.27 -4.68 -6.09
C SER A 337 -9.26 -3.53 -5.84
N ALA A 338 -10.01 -3.10 -6.84
CA ALA A 338 -11.07 -2.10 -6.66
C ALA A 338 -12.26 -2.59 -5.82
N VAL A 339 -12.49 -3.90 -5.77
CA VAL A 339 -13.65 -4.53 -5.09
C VAL A 339 -13.25 -5.17 -3.77
N VAL A 340 -12.05 -5.74 -3.73
CA VAL A 340 -11.44 -6.35 -2.55
C VAL A 340 -10.17 -5.57 -2.24
N ASP A 341 -9.84 -5.37 -0.98
CA ASP A 341 -8.59 -4.70 -0.56
C ASP A 341 -7.37 -5.25 -1.32
N ASN A 342 -6.46 -4.37 -1.75
CA ASN A 342 -5.29 -4.72 -2.57
C ASN A 342 -4.37 -5.77 -1.91
N ILE A 343 -4.28 -5.79 -0.60
CA ILE A 343 -3.41 -6.69 0.16
C ILE A 343 -3.83 -8.16 0.01
N PRO A 344 -5.07 -8.58 0.39
CA PRO A 344 -5.47 -9.97 0.27
C PRO A 344 -5.45 -10.45 -1.19
N TYR A 345 -5.84 -9.60 -2.13
CA TYR A 345 -5.77 -9.91 -3.54
C TYR A 345 -4.33 -10.25 -3.97
N THR A 346 -3.39 -9.35 -3.67
CA THR A 346 -1.97 -9.55 -4.03
C THR A 346 -1.43 -10.84 -3.45
N ALA A 347 -1.61 -11.08 -2.15
CA ALA A 347 -1.11 -12.30 -1.50
C ALA A 347 -1.61 -13.58 -2.18
N THR A 348 -2.87 -13.59 -2.66
CA THR A 348 -3.43 -14.72 -3.40
C THR A 348 -2.79 -14.91 -4.77
N MET A 349 -2.38 -13.81 -5.42
CA MET A 349 -1.77 -13.86 -6.75
C MET A 349 -0.28 -14.23 -6.74
N LEU A 350 0.41 -14.12 -5.60
CA LEU A 350 1.84 -14.42 -5.54
C LEU A 350 2.17 -15.84 -6.04
N PRO A 351 1.55 -16.93 -5.53
CA PRO A 351 1.83 -18.28 -6.00
C PRO A 351 1.47 -18.48 -7.47
N VAL A 352 0.41 -17.79 -7.96
CA VAL A 352 0.04 -17.84 -9.38
C VAL A 352 1.15 -17.26 -10.25
N VAL A 353 1.67 -16.08 -9.90
CA VAL A 353 2.79 -15.45 -10.64
C VAL A 353 4.08 -16.27 -10.50
N GLN A 354 4.35 -16.86 -9.33
CA GLN A 354 5.48 -17.78 -9.14
C GLN A 354 5.38 -18.99 -10.08
N ARG A 355 4.22 -19.61 -10.19
CA ARG A 355 3.96 -20.72 -11.11
C ARG A 355 4.17 -20.30 -12.58
N LEU A 356 3.60 -19.16 -12.99
CA LEU A 356 3.80 -18.60 -14.33
C LEU A 356 5.28 -18.28 -14.61
N THR A 357 6.02 -17.84 -13.59
CA THR A 357 7.47 -17.61 -13.68
C THR A 357 8.24 -18.92 -13.90
N ALA A 358 7.86 -19.98 -13.21
CA ALA A 358 8.47 -21.30 -13.38
C ALA A 358 8.22 -21.87 -14.80
N GLU A 359 7.11 -21.52 -15.45
CA GLU A 359 6.81 -21.86 -16.84
C GLU A 359 7.51 -20.93 -17.87
N GLY A 360 8.35 -20.00 -17.42
CA GLY A 360 9.12 -19.09 -18.29
C GLY A 360 8.33 -17.90 -18.87
N LEU A 361 7.14 -17.61 -18.32
CA LEU A 361 6.28 -16.51 -18.79
C LEU A 361 6.56 -15.15 -18.13
N ASN A 362 7.66 -15.05 -17.36
CA ASN A 362 8.00 -13.84 -16.63
C ASN A 362 9.40 -13.29 -16.96
N PRO A 363 9.76 -13.05 -18.25
CA PRO A 363 11.03 -12.41 -18.58
C PRO A 363 11.09 -11.02 -17.94
N ASP A 364 12.29 -10.62 -17.47
CA ASP A 364 12.53 -9.32 -16.83
C ASP A 364 11.55 -8.96 -15.70
N ASN A 365 10.93 -9.99 -15.07
CA ASN A 365 9.96 -9.82 -13.97
C ASN A 365 8.68 -9.06 -14.36
N ILE A 366 8.31 -9.06 -15.65
CA ILE A 366 7.18 -8.29 -16.19
C ILE A 366 5.85 -8.57 -15.46
N LEU A 367 5.62 -9.83 -15.03
CA LEU A 367 4.38 -10.20 -14.34
C LEU A 367 4.33 -9.61 -12.92
N TRP A 368 5.47 -9.50 -12.24
CA TRP A 368 5.54 -8.84 -10.94
C TRP A 368 5.23 -7.35 -11.04
N TRP A 369 5.78 -6.67 -12.05
CA TRP A 369 5.48 -5.26 -12.29
C TRP A 369 4.02 -5.04 -12.69
N SER A 370 3.47 -5.95 -13.49
CA SER A 370 2.06 -5.91 -13.90
C SER A 370 1.13 -6.11 -12.71
N LEU A 371 1.45 -7.05 -11.81
CA LEU A 371 0.70 -7.28 -10.58
C LEU A 371 0.75 -6.05 -9.66
N ALA A 372 1.94 -5.45 -9.44
CA ALA A 372 2.13 -4.27 -8.60
C ALA A 372 1.32 -3.07 -9.14
N ILE A 373 1.47 -2.75 -10.43
CA ILE A 373 0.73 -1.65 -11.08
C ILE A 373 -0.78 -1.88 -10.95
N GLY A 374 -1.24 -3.10 -11.22
CA GLY A 374 -2.65 -3.44 -11.16
C GLY A 374 -3.22 -3.35 -9.74
N ALA A 375 -2.55 -3.95 -8.77
CA ALA A 375 -3.01 -4.00 -7.38
C ALA A 375 -3.02 -2.61 -6.73
N ASP A 376 -1.93 -1.85 -6.83
CA ASP A 376 -1.81 -0.54 -6.19
C ASP A 376 -2.73 0.51 -6.84
N PHE A 377 -2.69 0.61 -8.17
CA PHE A 377 -3.50 1.60 -8.87
C PHE A 377 -4.99 1.25 -8.88
N GLY A 378 -5.33 -0.06 -8.85
CA GLY A 378 -6.69 -0.52 -8.71
C GLY A 378 -7.37 -0.04 -7.44
N GLY A 379 -6.62 0.04 -6.34
CA GLY A 379 -7.05 0.55 -5.05
C GLY A 379 -7.62 1.97 -5.09
N ASN A 380 -7.29 2.76 -6.11
CA ASN A 380 -7.82 4.10 -6.31
C ASN A 380 -9.30 4.14 -6.75
N ALA A 381 -9.85 3.06 -7.29
CA ALA A 381 -11.18 3.10 -7.90
C ALA A 381 -12.32 3.27 -6.90
N THR A 382 -12.20 2.69 -5.70
CA THR A 382 -13.25 2.70 -4.67
C THR A 382 -12.68 2.98 -3.27
N ILE A 383 -13.55 3.32 -2.32
CA ILE A 383 -13.14 3.50 -0.91
C ILE A 383 -12.60 2.18 -0.31
N ILE A 384 -13.16 1.04 -0.69
CA ILE A 384 -12.76 -0.27 -0.14
C ILE A 384 -11.55 -0.88 -0.86
N GLY A 385 -11.08 -0.30 -1.96
CA GLY A 385 -9.98 -0.82 -2.77
C GLY A 385 -8.60 -0.75 -2.10
N ALA A 386 -8.44 0.07 -1.07
CA ALA A 386 -7.22 0.13 -0.25
C ALA A 386 -7.56 0.51 1.18
N SER A 387 -6.84 -0.04 2.16
CA SER A 387 -7.05 0.24 3.58
C SER A 387 -6.88 1.72 3.93
N ALA A 388 -5.93 2.42 3.30
CA ALA A 388 -5.73 3.86 3.47
C ALA A 388 -7.00 4.69 3.13
N ASN A 389 -7.74 4.28 2.09
CA ASN A 389 -8.96 4.95 1.66
C ASN A 389 -10.05 4.87 2.75
N VAL A 390 -10.25 3.65 3.30
CA VAL A 390 -11.24 3.38 4.36
C VAL A 390 -10.91 4.19 5.62
N ILE A 391 -9.62 4.20 6.01
CA ILE A 391 -9.16 4.89 7.22
C ILE A 391 -9.37 6.40 7.07
N LEU A 392 -8.97 7.00 5.95
CA LEU A 392 -9.15 8.44 5.76
C LEU A 392 -10.62 8.83 5.62
N ALA A 393 -11.44 8.01 4.96
CA ALA A 393 -12.88 8.21 4.92
C ALA A 393 -13.51 8.13 6.33
N GLY A 394 -13.07 7.20 7.16
CA GLY A 394 -13.51 7.08 8.55
C GLY A 394 -13.06 8.25 9.45
N ILE A 395 -11.86 8.80 9.24
CA ILE A 395 -11.41 10.04 9.91
C ILE A 395 -12.29 11.20 9.49
N SER A 396 -12.54 11.35 8.18
CA SER A 396 -13.40 12.39 7.62
C SER A 396 -14.80 12.35 8.20
N GLU A 397 -15.39 11.16 8.36
CA GLU A 397 -16.72 10.97 8.94
C GLU A 397 -16.79 11.36 10.42
N ARG A 398 -15.78 10.99 11.23
CA ARG A 398 -15.69 11.39 12.65
C ARG A 398 -15.62 12.90 12.84
N GLU A 399 -15.05 13.61 11.88
CA GLU A 399 -14.98 15.08 11.86
C GLU A 399 -16.22 15.74 11.22
N GLY A 400 -17.26 14.97 10.92
CA GLY A 400 -18.52 15.46 10.37
C GLY A 400 -18.53 15.68 8.84
N HIS A 401 -17.53 15.17 8.14
CA HIS A 401 -17.38 15.31 6.70
C HIS A 401 -17.48 13.94 6.00
N HIS A 402 -18.69 13.53 5.66
CA HIS A 402 -18.93 12.22 5.07
C HIS A 402 -18.50 12.14 3.60
N ILE A 403 -17.64 11.21 3.25
CA ILE A 403 -17.27 10.86 1.88
C ILE A 403 -18.16 9.70 1.43
N ARG A 404 -19.13 9.98 0.55
CA ARG A 404 -20.03 8.94 0.02
C ARG A 404 -19.28 8.03 -0.95
N PHE A 405 -19.57 6.73 -0.88
CA PHE A 405 -18.95 5.72 -1.75
C PHE A 405 -19.03 6.08 -3.24
N VAL A 406 -20.23 6.43 -3.74
CA VAL A 406 -20.44 6.83 -5.14
C VAL A 406 -19.72 8.14 -5.48
N GLN A 407 -19.63 9.08 -4.52
CA GLN A 407 -18.88 10.32 -4.70
C GLN A 407 -17.40 10.04 -4.90
N PHE A 408 -16.80 9.15 -4.11
CA PHE A 408 -15.41 8.75 -4.28
C PHE A 408 -15.17 8.10 -5.65
N MET A 409 -16.02 7.13 -6.03
CA MET A 409 -15.92 6.44 -7.33
C MET A 409 -15.96 7.39 -8.53
N LYS A 410 -16.73 8.49 -8.44
CA LYS A 410 -16.79 9.51 -9.50
C LYS A 410 -15.41 10.10 -9.82
N TYR A 411 -14.54 10.19 -8.83
CA TYR A 411 -13.17 10.69 -8.98
C TYR A 411 -12.17 9.54 -9.13
N GLY A 412 -12.34 8.48 -8.36
CA GLY A 412 -11.44 7.33 -8.30
C GLY A 412 -11.39 6.53 -9.60
N ILE A 413 -12.54 6.17 -10.19
CA ILE A 413 -12.57 5.35 -11.41
C ILE A 413 -11.86 6.03 -12.60
N PRO A 414 -12.12 7.30 -12.93
CA PRO A 414 -11.40 7.97 -14.02
C PRO A 414 -9.89 8.05 -13.77
N VAL A 415 -9.48 8.29 -12.53
CA VAL A 415 -8.06 8.30 -12.14
C VAL A 415 -7.45 6.92 -12.29
N THR A 416 -8.11 5.88 -11.80
CA THR A 416 -7.65 4.48 -11.94
C THR A 416 -7.44 4.12 -13.42
N ILE A 417 -8.40 4.42 -14.28
CA ILE A 417 -8.27 4.16 -15.72
C ILE A 417 -7.07 4.91 -16.30
N MET A 418 -6.90 6.18 -15.94
CA MET A 418 -5.77 7.01 -16.39
C MET A 418 -4.42 6.41 -15.97
N VAL A 419 -4.25 6.06 -14.70
CA VAL A 419 -2.96 5.53 -14.21
C VAL A 419 -2.68 4.12 -14.74
N LEU A 420 -3.72 3.30 -14.98
CA LEU A 420 -3.58 1.99 -15.63
C LEU A 420 -3.18 2.11 -17.10
N ILE A 421 -3.71 3.09 -17.84
CA ILE A 421 -3.26 3.37 -19.20
C ILE A 421 -1.78 3.77 -19.20
N ILE A 422 -1.35 4.63 -18.26
CA ILE A 422 0.06 4.99 -18.10
C ILE A 422 0.91 3.75 -17.80
N GLY A 423 0.46 2.90 -16.86
CA GLY A 423 1.11 1.63 -16.54
C GLY A 423 1.19 0.68 -17.74
N THR A 424 0.11 0.56 -18.52
CA THR A 424 0.07 -0.24 -19.75
C THR A 424 1.08 0.25 -20.78
N ILE A 425 1.13 1.56 -21.02
CA ILE A 425 2.10 2.16 -21.93
C ILE A 425 3.53 1.93 -21.43
N TRP A 426 3.77 2.08 -20.12
CA TRP A 426 5.06 1.83 -19.50
C TRP A 426 5.53 0.39 -19.67
N VAL A 427 4.66 -0.60 -19.35
CA VAL A 427 4.96 -2.02 -19.53
C VAL A 427 5.21 -2.35 -21.00
N TRP A 428 4.40 -1.82 -21.90
CA TRP A 428 4.56 -2.03 -23.32
C TRP A 428 5.88 -1.47 -23.85
N LEU A 429 6.22 -0.22 -23.52
CA LEU A 429 7.45 0.44 -23.98
C LEU A 429 8.72 -0.23 -23.42
N ARG A 430 8.69 -0.64 -22.16
CA ARG A 430 9.89 -1.12 -21.48
C ARG A 430 10.17 -2.60 -21.70
N TYR A 431 9.14 -3.43 -21.84
CA TYR A 431 9.28 -4.88 -21.81
C TYR A 431 8.79 -5.58 -23.09
N LEU A 432 7.88 -4.98 -23.84
CA LEU A 432 7.23 -5.65 -24.96
C LEU A 432 7.65 -5.07 -26.33
N LEU A 433 8.05 -3.81 -26.39
CA LEU A 433 8.38 -3.17 -27.68
C LEU A 433 9.72 -3.65 -28.25
N PHE A 434 10.67 -4.05 -27.38
CA PHE A 434 12.01 -4.45 -27.77
C PHE A 434 12.33 -5.92 -27.42
N ALA A 435 11.35 -6.67 -26.91
CA ALA A 435 11.42 -8.11 -26.72
C ALA A 435 11.05 -8.79 -28.03
#